data_ab9fbeeaf6ab2d09f2fe19cb91072d5c
#
_entry.id   ab9fbeeaf6ab2d09f2fe19cb91072d5c
#
_cell.length_a   1.000
_cell.length_b   1.000
_cell.length_c   1.000
_cell.angle_alpha   90.00
_cell.angle_beta   90.00
_cell.angle_gamma   90.00
#
_symmetry.space_group_name_H-M   'P 1'
#
loop_
_entity.id
_entity.type
_entity.pdbx_description
1 polymer ?
#
loop_
_entity_poly.entity_id
_entity_poly.type
_entity_poly.pdbx_seq_one_letter_code
_entity_poly.pdbx_strand_id
1 'polypeptide(L)'
;MPTINQLVRKGRKKTNKKTKSPALKSCPQKRGVCTRVMTFTPKKPNSALRKVARVRLVNGIEVTAYIPGIGHNLQEHSVVLIRGGRVKDLPGVRYHIVRGAKDTLGVDDRRKARSKYGTKRPKA
;
A
#
# COMPACT_ATOMS: atom_id res chain seq x y z
N MET A 1 36.89 0.29 -12.55
CA MET A 1 37.29 0.95 -11.29
C MET A 1 37.92 2.30 -11.60
N PRO A 2 37.52 3.37 -10.89
CA PRO A 2 38.16 4.66 -11.09
C PRO A 2 39.55 4.68 -10.50
N THR A 3 40.44 5.45 -11.11
CA THR A 3 41.79 5.64 -10.60
C THR A 3 41.78 6.67 -9.49
N ILE A 4 42.86 6.71 -8.70
CA ILE A 4 43.00 7.69 -7.61
C ILE A 4 42.90 9.11 -8.15
N ASN A 5 43.51 9.40 -9.31
CA ASN A 5 43.45 10.72 -9.92
C ASN A 5 42.02 11.10 -10.35
N GLN A 6 41.20 10.15 -10.81
CA GLN A 6 39.79 10.40 -11.13
C GLN A 6 39.00 10.74 -9.87
N LEU A 7 39.24 10.06 -8.77
CA LEU A 7 38.57 10.35 -7.50
C LEU A 7 38.97 11.73 -6.95
N VAL A 8 40.25 12.11 -7.11
CA VAL A 8 40.70 13.43 -6.66
C VAL A 8 40.03 14.54 -7.48
N ARG A 9 39.90 14.35 -8.79
CA ARG A 9 39.31 15.37 -9.69
C ARG A 9 37.81 15.51 -9.52
N LYS A 10 37.09 14.38 -9.46
CA LYS A 10 35.62 14.37 -9.48
C LYS A 10 34.98 14.09 -8.13
N GLY A 11 35.74 13.49 -7.19
CA GLY A 11 35.20 13.05 -5.91
C GLY A 11 34.19 11.94 -6.04
N ARG A 12 33.59 11.58 -4.92
CA ARG A 12 32.53 10.58 -4.89
C ARG A 12 31.19 11.28 -4.71
N LYS A 13 30.23 10.91 -5.59
CA LYS A 13 28.86 11.41 -5.44
C LYS A 13 28.06 10.40 -4.64
N LYS A 14 27.36 10.91 -3.64
CA LYS A 14 26.47 10.08 -2.84
C LYS A 14 25.26 9.70 -3.67
N THR A 15 25.00 8.40 -3.77
CA THR A 15 23.84 7.91 -4.49
C THR A 15 22.61 7.99 -3.59
N ASN A 16 21.60 8.71 -4.04
CA ASN A 16 20.35 8.79 -3.30
C ASN A 16 19.48 7.58 -3.68
N LYS A 17 19.04 6.85 -2.65
CA LYS A 17 18.10 5.75 -2.87
C LYS A 17 16.71 6.30 -3.10
N LYS A 18 16.08 5.85 -4.18
CA LYS A 18 14.68 6.18 -4.41
C LYS A 18 13.80 5.42 -3.44
N THR A 19 12.81 6.11 -2.89
CA THR A 19 11.83 5.44 -2.04
C THR A 19 10.99 4.47 -2.85
N LYS A 20 10.57 3.38 -2.23
CA LYS A 20 9.65 2.42 -2.83
C LYS A 20 8.18 2.87 -2.75
N SER A 21 7.92 3.96 -2.04
CA SER A 21 6.56 4.49 -1.84
C SER A 21 6.50 5.97 -2.22
N PRO A 22 6.75 6.33 -3.50
CA PRO A 22 6.83 7.73 -3.89
C PRO A 22 5.52 8.52 -3.69
N ALA A 23 4.37 7.84 -3.77
CA ALA A 23 3.08 8.50 -3.63
C ALA A 23 2.82 9.01 -2.21
N LEU A 24 3.50 8.47 -1.20
CA LEU A 24 3.32 8.89 0.19
C LEU A 24 4.09 10.17 0.54
N LYS A 25 5.09 10.52 -0.24
CA LYS A 25 5.91 11.75 -0.06
C LYS A 25 6.38 11.93 1.38
N SER A 26 7.08 10.91 1.90
CA SER A 26 7.65 10.90 3.25
C SER A 26 6.62 10.94 4.39
N CYS A 27 5.39 10.56 4.12
CA CYS A 27 4.35 10.41 5.14
C CYS A 27 4.12 8.93 5.42
N PRO A 28 3.80 8.55 6.67
CA PRO A 28 3.51 7.13 6.96
C PRO A 28 2.21 6.66 6.32
N GLN A 29 1.20 7.54 6.22
CA GLN A 29 -0.06 7.24 5.56
C GLN A 29 -0.57 8.46 4.80
N LYS A 30 -1.47 8.21 3.83
CA LYS A 30 -2.16 9.25 3.08
C LYS A 30 -3.62 8.88 2.90
N ARG A 31 -4.48 9.87 3.03
CA ARG A 31 -5.90 9.71 2.74
C ARG A 31 -6.13 9.75 1.23
N GLY A 32 -7.11 9.00 0.77
CA GLY A 32 -7.49 9.01 -0.63
C GLY A 32 -8.94 8.58 -0.81
N VAL A 33 -9.41 8.67 -2.04
CA VAL A 33 -10.76 8.27 -2.43
C VAL A 33 -10.66 7.15 -3.44
N CYS A 34 -11.41 6.05 -3.23
CA CYS A 34 -11.44 4.95 -4.17
C CYS A 34 -12.08 5.39 -5.48
N THR A 35 -11.36 5.28 -6.58
CA THR A 35 -11.91 5.53 -7.91
C THR A 35 -12.46 4.26 -8.53
N ARG A 36 -11.94 3.10 -8.10
CA ARG A 36 -12.35 1.80 -8.63
C ARG A 36 -11.97 0.70 -7.65
N VAL A 37 -12.83 -0.29 -7.49
CA VAL A 37 -12.54 -1.49 -6.69
C VAL A 37 -12.60 -2.70 -7.61
N MET A 38 -11.57 -3.55 -7.55
CA MET A 38 -11.44 -4.67 -8.47
C MET A 38 -10.69 -5.83 -7.83
N THR A 39 -10.54 -6.92 -8.57
CA THR A 39 -9.72 -8.05 -8.15
C THR A 39 -8.61 -8.28 -9.17
N PHE A 40 -7.44 -8.69 -8.68
CA PHE A 40 -6.29 -9.02 -9.53
C PHE A 40 -5.85 -10.44 -9.28
N THR A 41 -5.39 -11.09 -10.36
CA THR A 41 -4.75 -12.41 -10.26
C THR A 41 -3.28 -12.21 -9.90
N PRO A 42 -2.73 -12.97 -8.93
CA PRO A 42 -1.33 -12.83 -8.56
C PRO A 42 -0.40 -13.43 -9.61
N LYS A 43 0.89 -13.20 -9.44
CA LYS A 43 1.92 -13.78 -10.31
C LYS A 43 1.95 -15.30 -10.15
N LYS A 44 2.37 -16.01 -11.21
CA LYS A 44 2.68 -17.44 -11.12
C LYS A 44 3.75 -17.68 -10.03
N PRO A 45 3.73 -18.75 -9.26
CA PRO A 45 2.82 -19.89 -9.35
C PRO A 45 1.50 -19.75 -8.57
N ASN A 46 1.20 -18.58 -8.03
CA ASN A 46 0.02 -18.38 -7.19
C ASN A 46 -1.23 -18.13 -8.04
N SER A 47 -2.36 -18.51 -7.50
CA SER A 47 -3.67 -18.28 -8.14
C SER A 47 -4.70 -17.93 -7.08
N ALA A 48 -5.41 -16.83 -7.27
CA ALA A 48 -6.46 -16.37 -6.37
C ALA A 48 -7.10 -15.11 -6.96
N LEU A 49 -8.14 -14.61 -6.31
CA LEU A 49 -8.70 -13.30 -6.62
C LEU A 49 -8.32 -12.35 -5.50
N ARG A 50 -7.29 -11.54 -5.72
CA ARG A 50 -6.82 -10.56 -4.75
C ARG A 50 -7.63 -9.28 -4.86
N LYS A 51 -8.14 -8.80 -3.74
CA LYS A 51 -8.96 -7.59 -3.70
C LYS A 51 -8.06 -6.36 -3.65
N VAL A 52 -8.24 -5.45 -4.61
CA VAL A 52 -7.47 -4.22 -4.70
C VAL A 52 -8.40 -3.05 -5.01
N ALA A 53 -7.93 -1.85 -4.76
CA ALA A 53 -8.66 -0.64 -5.09
C ALA A 53 -7.73 0.36 -5.76
N ARG A 54 -8.24 1.04 -6.76
CA ARG A 54 -7.56 2.18 -7.36
C ARG A 54 -7.94 3.41 -6.56
N VAL A 55 -6.97 4.10 -5.99
CA VAL A 55 -7.20 5.19 -5.04
C VAL A 55 -6.50 6.45 -5.52
N ARG A 56 -7.25 7.55 -5.55
CA ARG A 56 -6.67 8.88 -5.79
C ARG A 56 -6.37 9.52 -4.45
N LEU A 57 -5.10 9.77 -4.18
CA LEU A 57 -4.64 10.37 -2.93
C LEU A 57 -4.90 11.88 -2.91
N VAL A 58 -4.87 12.47 -1.71
CA VAL A 58 -5.10 13.91 -1.54
C VAL A 58 -4.04 14.77 -2.23
N ASN A 59 -2.88 14.20 -2.55
CA ASN A 59 -1.83 14.89 -3.30
C ASN A 59 -2.00 14.79 -4.82
N GLY A 60 -3.09 14.21 -5.29
CA GLY A 60 -3.41 14.08 -6.71
C GLY A 60 -2.85 12.84 -7.39
N ILE A 61 -2.04 12.04 -6.71
CA ILE A 61 -1.44 10.81 -7.26
C ILE A 61 -2.45 9.66 -7.13
N GLU A 62 -2.62 8.90 -8.20
CA GLU A 62 -3.49 7.73 -8.20
C GLU A 62 -2.66 6.46 -8.10
N VAL A 63 -3.01 5.57 -7.17
CA VAL A 63 -2.27 4.33 -6.92
C VAL A 63 -3.22 3.15 -6.79
N THR A 64 -2.66 1.93 -6.99
CA THR A 64 -3.36 0.69 -6.72
C THR A 64 -2.94 0.19 -5.34
N ALA A 65 -3.91 -0.03 -4.46
CA ALA A 65 -3.66 -0.47 -3.08
C ALA A 65 -4.35 -1.78 -2.80
N TYR A 66 -3.69 -2.64 -2.02
CA TYR A 66 -4.23 -3.93 -1.63
C TYR A 66 -5.19 -3.76 -0.44
N ILE A 67 -6.31 -4.47 -0.48
CA ILE A 67 -7.27 -4.50 0.63
C ILE A 67 -6.99 -5.76 1.45
N PRO A 68 -6.35 -5.65 2.63
CA PRO A 68 -5.98 -6.83 3.41
C PRO A 68 -7.18 -7.45 4.13
N GLY A 69 -7.07 -8.73 4.44
CA GLY A 69 -8.06 -9.47 5.21
C GLY A 69 -9.14 -10.10 4.33
N ILE A 70 -10.17 -10.63 4.98
CA ILE A 70 -11.26 -11.32 4.32
C ILE A 70 -12.44 -10.37 4.17
N GLY A 71 -12.87 -10.13 2.93
CA GLY A 71 -14.01 -9.28 2.62
C GLY A 71 -13.76 -7.80 2.90
N HIS A 72 -14.60 -6.96 2.34
CA HIS A 72 -14.53 -5.52 2.55
C HIS A 72 -15.89 -4.88 2.21
N ASN A 73 -16.04 -3.62 2.61
CA ASN A 73 -17.23 -2.82 2.29
C ASN A 73 -16.94 -1.66 1.33
N LEU A 74 -15.78 -1.68 0.70
CA LEU A 74 -15.35 -0.58 -0.16
C LEU A 74 -16.09 -0.57 -1.49
N GLN A 75 -16.34 0.62 -1.99
CA GLN A 75 -16.97 0.86 -3.28
C GLN A 75 -16.41 2.15 -3.86
N GLU A 76 -16.79 2.48 -5.07
CA GLU A 76 -16.39 3.74 -5.70
C GLU A 76 -16.77 4.92 -4.80
N HIS A 77 -15.87 5.90 -4.68
CA HIS A 77 -15.99 7.10 -3.84
C HIS A 77 -15.82 6.87 -2.34
N SER A 78 -15.47 5.66 -1.89
CA SER A 78 -15.14 5.42 -0.47
C SER A 78 -13.84 6.14 -0.11
N VAL A 79 -13.82 6.78 1.06
CA VAL A 79 -12.61 7.44 1.58
C VAL A 79 -11.80 6.40 2.34
N VAL A 80 -10.51 6.30 2.04
CA VAL A 80 -9.62 5.30 2.63
C VAL A 80 -8.31 5.94 3.08
N LEU A 81 -7.60 5.22 3.95
CA LEU A 81 -6.26 5.59 4.38
C LEU A 81 -5.28 4.57 3.82
N ILE A 82 -4.23 5.06 3.17
CA ILE A 82 -3.23 4.22 2.50
C ILE A 82 -1.91 4.27 3.27
N ARG A 83 -1.27 3.13 3.44
CA ARG A 83 0.07 3.02 3.97
C ARG A 83 0.99 2.34 2.98
N GLY A 84 2.30 2.50 3.17
CA GLY A 84 3.28 1.78 2.36
C GLY A 84 3.26 0.29 2.66
N GLY A 85 3.78 -0.49 1.75
CA GLY A 85 3.86 -1.95 1.85
C GLY A 85 3.52 -2.60 0.54
N ARG A 86 4.50 -3.26 -0.04
CA ARG A 86 4.34 -3.93 -1.34
C ARG A 86 3.69 -5.29 -1.16
N VAL A 87 2.86 -5.67 -2.13
CA VAL A 87 2.34 -7.04 -2.23
C VAL A 87 3.19 -7.78 -3.26
N LYS A 88 3.96 -8.76 -2.80
CA LYS A 88 4.92 -9.49 -3.65
C LYS A 88 4.19 -10.23 -4.79
N ASP A 89 3.01 -10.77 -4.52
CA ASP A 89 2.22 -11.52 -5.48
C ASP A 89 1.60 -10.66 -6.59
N LEU A 90 1.47 -9.37 -6.36
CA LEU A 90 0.77 -8.49 -7.29
C LEU A 90 1.73 -7.46 -7.85
N PRO A 91 1.95 -7.46 -9.17
CA PRO A 91 2.85 -6.47 -9.79
C PRO A 91 2.25 -5.07 -9.72
N GLY A 92 3.07 -4.08 -9.38
CA GLY A 92 2.64 -2.68 -9.32
C GLY A 92 1.85 -2.28 -8.08
N VAL A 93 1.58 -3.20 -7.16
CA VAL A 93 0.87 -2.89 -5.91
C VAL A 93 1.89 -2.63 -4.82
N ARG A 94 2.07 -1.37 -4.46
CA ARG A 94 3.08 -0.91 -3.49
C ARG A 94 2.48 -0.40 -2.19
N TYR A 95 1.17 -0.44 -2.06
CA TYR A 95 0.46 0.19 -0.95
C TYR A 95 -0.62 -0.74 -0.42
N HIS A 96 -1.00 -0.52 0.84
CA HIS A 96 -2.08 -1.25 1.50
C HIS A 96 -3.11 -0.26 2.02
N ILE A 97 -4.37 -0.62 1.99
CA ILE A 97 -5.43 0.13 2.65
C ILE A 97 -5.46 -0.26 4.13
N VAL A 98 -5.52 0.74 5.02
CA VAL A 98 -5.58 0.50 6.47
C VAL A 98 -7.01 0.13 6.84
N ARG A 99 -7.22 -1.08 7.37
CA ARG A 99 -8.53 -1.55 7.80
C ARG A 99 -8.92 -0.87 9.12
N GLY A 100 -10.21 -0.55 9.24
CA GLY A 100 -10.73 0.10 10.45
C GLY A 100 -10.58 1.61 10.49
N ALA A 101 -10.10 2.22 9.40
CA ALA A 101 -9.92 3.67 9.28
C ALA A 101 -10.80 4.23 8.16
N LYS A 102 -11.30 5.45 8.34
CA LYS A 102 -12.15 6.12 7.35
C LYS A 102 -13.37 5.26 7.00
N ASP A 103 -13.66 5.06 5.73
CA ASP A 103 -14.82 4.27 5.29
C ASP A 103 -14.56 2.76 5.27
N THR A 104 -13.33 2.33 5.54
CA THR A 104 -12.99 0.90 5.55
C THR A 104 -13.31 0.30 6.91
N LEU A 105 -14.19 -0.68 6.92
CA LEU A 105 -14.48 -1.42 8.16
C LEU A 105 -13.35 -2.40 8.47
N GLY A 106 -13.21 -2.78 9.75
CA GLY A 106 -12.30 -3.83 10.15
C GLY A 106 -12.77 -5.20 9.66
N VAL A 107 -11.90 -6.20 9.77
CA VAL A 107 -12.23 -7.57 9.39
C VAL A 107 -13.13 -8.18 10.46
N ASP A 108 -14.29 -8.69 10.05
CA ASP A 108 -15.25 -9.31 10.97
C ASP A 108 -14.73 -10.62 11.55
N ASP A 109 -15.07 -10.90 12.80
CA ASP A 109 -14.79 -12.15 13.50
C ASP A 109 -13.31 -12.50 13.61
N ARG A 110 -12.43 -11.56 13.38
CA ARG A 110 -11.00 -11.79 13.50
C ARG A 110 -10.58 -11.68 14.97
N ARG A 111 -9.83 -12.67 15.45
CA ARG A 111 -9.39 -12.73 16.86
C ARG A 111 -7.88 -12.53 17.03
N LYS A 112 -7.09 -12.86 16.02
CA LYS A 112 -5.62 -12.73 16.03
C LYS A 112 -5.20 -11.54 15.18
N ALA A 113 -4.16 -10.81 15.64
CA ALA A 113 -3.61 -9.66 14.94
C ALA A 113 -4.68 -8.61 14.60
N ARG A 114 -5.58 -8.34 15.54
CA ARG A 114 -6.71 -7.42 15.33
C ARG A 114 -6.27 -6.01 14.96
N SER A 115 -5.16 -5.56 15.53
CA SER A 115 -4.64 -4.22 15.25
C SER A 115 -4.24 -4.04 13.78
N LYS A 116 -3.78 -5.11 13.13
CA LYS A 116 -3.39 -5.07 11.71
C LYS A 116 -4.59 -5.00 10.78
N TYR A 117 -5.76 -5.48 11.23
CA TYR A 117 -6.96 -5.58 10.40
C TYR A 117 -8.12 -4.75 10.94
N GLY A 118 -7.84 -3.86 11.88
CA GLY A 118 -8.85 -2.92 12.38
C GLY A 118 -10.03 -3.54 13.11
N THR A 119 -9.84 -4.71 13.70
CA THR A 119 -10.92 -5.43 14.37
C THR A 119 -11.00 -5.01 15.85
N LYS A 120 -12.20 -4.68 16.29
CA LYS A 120 -12.46 -4.33 17.67
C LYS A 120 -12.36 -5.56 18.58
N ARG A 121 -12.09 -5.32 19.88
CA ARG A 121 -12.03 -6.39 20.86
C ARG A 121 -13.37 -7.14 20.89
N PRO A 122 -13.36 -8.48 20.82
CA PRO A 122 -14.60 -9.25 20.91
C PRO A 122 -15.26 -9.05 22.27
N LYS A 123 -16.54 -8.89 22.27
CA LYS A 123 -17.30 -8.87 23.52
C LYS A 123 -17.37 -10.28 24.08
N ALA A 124 -17.07 -10.39 25.36
CA ALA A 124 -17.11 -11.69 26.05
C ALA A 124 -18.54 -12.22 26.17
#